data_0c9b28d13fc408bdd7deedd736d6342f
#
_entry.id   0c9b28d13fc408bdd7deedd736d6342f
#
_cell.length_a   1.000
_cell.length_b   1.000
_cell.length_c   1.000
_cell.angle_alpha   90.00
_cell.angle_beta   90.00
_cell.angle_gamma   90.00
#
_symmetry.space_group_name_H-M   'P 1'
#
loop_
_entity.id
_entity.type
_entity.pdbx_description
1 polymer ?
#
loop_
_entity_poly.entity_id
_entity_poly.type
_entity_poly.pdbx_seq_one_letter_code
_entity_poly.pdbx_strand_id
1 'polypeptide(L)'
;MKNRFLLLFALAGMLLGACGDPLEVGTDPVPEPEIDPEIIEPFAARNEAIHDGRHATAYVTYYGSLIPDAYIVTHINYAFAELYMVDGVYQGFKLQGKTARFESIVALKQSNPDLKICLSFTHGVANSDNKQGGSFSALCKSEDNMRRFAEDCLAFLVKYGIDGIDLDWEFPGLSWSGAACDPAVDVDNYVLLVKQLRETLGDDYEISYAGYCTDKVAVTGGYRYIDIKGMDPYVDYVNIMTYDLDEAPHHHSALSDPRAYKDCARAVQAYLDAGVAANKLVLGIPFYGRHSWSQSPTAITYKSILALDRYKYRRNQWDEQAQCPYVETMGGAFFCGYDNPRSIAAKGAWARQKGMLGLMYWEYDQDDANGTLRKAVWNAVMQ
;
A
#
# COMPACT_ATOMS: atom_id res chain seq x y z
N MET A 1 15.11 -55.29 61.27
CA MET A 1 14.20 -55.74 62.33
C MET A 1 12.78 -55.43 61.92
N LYS A 2 12.01 -56.53 61.73
CA LYS A 2 10.60 -56.75 62.18
C LYS A 2 9.60 -55.69 61.71
N ASN A 3 8.54 -55.97 61.14
CA ASN A 3 7.55 -57.04 60.87
C ASN A 3 6.31 -56.31 60.32
N ARG A 4 5.75 -56.75 59.20
CA ARG A 4 4.50 -57.52 59.02
C ARG A 4 3.28 -56.94 59.78
N PHE A 5 2.20 -56.59 59.06
CA PHE A 5 1.04 -57.45 58.95
C PHE A 5 0.03 -57.01 57.88
N LEU A 6 -0.39 -57.97 57.06
CA LEU A 6 -1.59 -57.98 56.22
C LEU A 6 -2.85 -57.91 57.10
N LEU A 7 -3.88 -57.31 56.55
CA LEU A 7 -5.27 -57.80 56.72
C LEU A 7 -6.14 -57.44 55.50
N LEU A 8 -6.54 -58.45 54.81
CA LEU A 8 -7.67 -58.44 53.86
C LEU A 8 -9.00 -58.35 54.66
N PHE A 9 -9.94 -57.55 54.16
CA PHE A 9 -11.36 -57.87 54.29
C PHE A 9 -12.07 -57.42 52.99
N ALA A 10 -12.64 -58.39 52.31
CA ALA A 10 -13.57 -58.22 51.23
C ALA A 10 -14.96 -57.99 51.85
N LEU A 11 -15.72 -57.04 51.29
CA LEU A 11 -17.18 -57.19 51.22
C LEU A 11 -17.76 -56.49 50.00
N ALA A 12 -18.60 -57.25 49.36
CA ALA A 12 -19.28 -56.97 48.10
C ALA A 12 -20.38 -55.92 48.24
N GLY A 13 -20.64 -55.23 47.15
CA GLY A 13 -22.01 -54.92 46.76
C GLY A 13 -22.38 -53.43 46.81
N MET A 14 -22.40 -52.81 45.70
CA MET A 14 -23.62 -52.30 45.01
C MET A 14 -23.20 -51.48 43.78
N LEU A 15 -23.54 -52.05 42.63
CA LEU A 15 -23.63 -51.35 41.37
C LEU A 15 -24.74 -50.29 41.48
N LEU A 16 -24.39 -49.03 41.46
CA LEU A 16 -25.26 -47.99 40.94
C LEU A 16 -24.48 -47.29 39.83
N GLY A 17 -24.96 -47.56 38.61
CA GLY A 17 -24.46 -46.90 37.42
C GLY A 17 -24.71 -45.40 37.49
N ALA A 18 -23.61 -44.68 37.46
CA ALA A 18 -23.58 -43.32 36.92
C ALA A 18 -22.96 -43.43 35.54
N CYS A 19 -23.81 -43.57 34.54
CA CYS A 19 -23.46 -43.18 33.19
C CYS A 19 -23.15 -41.68 33.26
N GLY A 20 -21.90 -41.38 33.47
CA GLY A 20 -21.38 -40.09 33.05
C GLY A 20 -21.44 -40.08 31.54
N ASP A 21 -22.28 -39.21 30.99
CA ASP A 21 -22.28 -38.94 29.56
C ASP A 21 -20.83 -38.59 29.16
N PRO A 22 -20.31 -39.16 28.07
CA PRO A 22 -19.05 -38.65 27.55
C PRO A 22 -19.22 -37.16 27.34
N LEU A 23 -18.30 -36.37 27.89
CA LEU A 23 -18.18 -34.97 27.58
C LEU A 23 -18.32 -34.87 26.07
N GLU A 24 -19.51 -34.45 25.60
CA GLU A 24 -19.63 -33.93 24.26
C GLU A 24 -18.62 -32.81 24.18
N VAL A 25 -17.49 -33.09 23.56
CA VAL A 25 -16.65 -32.05 23.01
C VAL A 25 -17.57 -31.36 22.03
N GLY A 26 -18.18 -30.26 22.48
CA GLY A 26 -19.00 -29.44 21.63
C GLY A 26 -18.17 -29.11 20.42
N THR A 27 -18.46 -29.76 19.33
CA THR A 27 -18.09 -29.28 18.02
C THR A 27 -18.90 -28.01 17.86
N ASP A 28 -18.39 -26.88 18.39
CA ASP A 28 -18.87 -25.62 17.91
C ASP A 28 -18.87 -25.74 16.40
N PRO A 29 -19.99 -25.45 15.72
CA PRO A 29 -20.02 -25.56 14.27
C PRO A 29 -18.85 -24.75 13.76
N VAL A 30 -17.92 -25.43 13.08
CA VAL A 30 -16.84 -24.75 12.36
C VAL A 30 -17.56 -23.69 11.54
N PRO A 31 -17.37 -22.38 11.81
CA PRO A 31 -18.04 -21.37 11.02
C PRO A 31 -17.72 -21.71 9.57
N GLU A 32 -18.76 -21.87 8.75
CA GLU A 32 -18.55 -22.02 7.32
C GLU A 32 -17.57 -20.95 6.89
N PRO A 33 -16.58 -21.27 6.02
CA PRO A 33 -15.67 -20.25 5.54
C PRO A 33 -16.55 -19.12 5.00
N GLU A 34 -16.46 -17.93 5.61
CA GLU A 34 -17.10 -16.76 5.04
C GLU A 34 -16.64 -16.70 3.59
N ILE A 35 -17.59 -16.92 2.70
CA ILE A 35 -17.35 -16.77 1.28
C ILE A 35 -17.16 -15.28 1.10
N ASP A 36 -15.91 -14.86 0.84
CA ASP A 36 -15.65 -13.50 0.38
C ASP A 36 -16.63 -13.21 -0.76
N PRO A 37 -17.26 -12.01 -0.81
CA PRO A 37 -18.23 -11.71 -1.84
C PRO A 37 -17.68 -12.08 -3.21
N GLU A 38 -18.46 -12.81 -3.98
CA GLU A 38 -18.07 -13.37 -5.27
C GLU A 38 -17.42 -12.30 -6.14
N ILE A 39 -16.16 -12.52 -6.50
CA ILE A 39 -15.41 -11.60 -7.35
C ILE A 39 -15.85 -11.85 -8.77
N ILE A 40 -16.49 -10.84 -9.35
CA ILE A 40 -16.85 -10.89 -10.77
C ILE A 40 -15.55 -10.90 -11.58
N GLU A 41 -15.44 -11.81 -12.54
CA GLU A 41 -14.26 -11.86 -13.44
C GLU A 41 -14.06 -10.51 -14.15
N PRO A 42 -12.82 -10.10 -14.39
CA PRO A 42 -12.52 -8.82 -15.03
C PRO A 42 -13.17 -8.70 -16.40
N PHE A 43 -13.58 -7.51 -16.76
CA PHE A 43 -14.07 -7.23 -18.10
C PHE A 43 -12.96 -7.39 -19.14
N ALA A 44 -13.32 -7.84 -20.34
CA ALA A 44 -12.39 -7.92 -21.45
C ALA A 44 -11.94 -6.53 -21.99
N ALA A 45 -12.66 -5.48 -21.65
CA ALA A 45 -12.49 -4.12 -22.18
C ALA A 45 -11.42 -3.27 -21.46
N ARG A 46 -10.30 -3.86 -21.04
CA ARG A 46 -9.23 -3.12 -20.35
C ARG A 46 -8.63 -1.98 -21.15
N ASN A 47 -8.54 -2.14 -22.47
CA ASN A 47 -8.03 -1.08 -23.34
C ASN A 47 -8.93 0.13 -23.32
N GLU A 48 -10.25 -0.07 -23.23
CA GLU A 48 -11.23 1.02 -23.06
C GLU A 48 -10.97 1.77 -21.75
N ALA A 49 -10.64 1.07 -20.67
CA ALA A 49 -10.32 1.71 -19.38
C ALA A 49 -9.12 2.65 -19.47
N ILE A 50 -8.06 2.25 -20.18
CA ILE A 50 -6.89 3.11 -20.41
C ILE A 50 -7.26 4.31 -21.29
N HIS A 51 -8.02 4.09 -22.36
CA HIS A 51 -8.49 5.16 -23.24
C HIS A 51 -9.45 6.14 -22.54
N ASP A 52 -10.25 5.64 -21.58
CA ASP A 52 -11.10 6.49 -20.74
C ASP A 52 -10.30 7.16 -19.59
N GLY A 53 -9.01 6.90 -19.49
CA GLY A 53 -8.13 7.44 -18.45
C GLY A 53 -8.32 6.84 -17.06
N ARG A 54 -9.03 5.71 -16.91
CA ARG A 54 -9.21 5.05 -15.61
C ARG A 54 -7.95 4.35 -15.14
N HIS A 55 -7.62 4.45 -13.86
CA HIS A 55 -6.43 3.88 -13.25
C HIS A 55 -6.74 2.71 -12.32
N ALA A 56 -6.23 1.52 -12.68
CA ALA A 56 -6.01 0.39 -11.79
C ALA A 56 -4.49 0.20 -11.67
N THR A 57 -3.87 0.89 -10.71
CA THR A 57 -2.42 1.02 -10.59
C THR A 57 -1.86 0.02 -9.58
N ALA A 58 -0.88 -0.77 -10.00
CA ALA A 58 -0.16 -1.71 -9.14
C ALA A 58 1.21 -1.17 -8.75
N TYR A 59 1.53 -1.09 -7.46
CA TYR A 59 2.93 -1.04 -7.04
C TYR A 59 3.53 -2.44 -7.09
N VAL A 60 4.63 -2.58 -7.83
CA VAL A 60 5.34 -3.85 -8.03
C VAL A 60 6.77 -3.70 -7.54
N THR A 61 7.08 -4.38 -6.45
CA THR A 61 8.35 -4.18 -5.74
C THR A 61 9.51 -4.97 -6.34
N TYR A 62 10.71 -4.45 -6.19
CA TYR A 62 11.95 -5.11 -6.62
C TYR A 62 12.23 -6.44 -5.89
N TYR A 63 11.73 -6.57 -4.66
CA TYR A 63 11.87 -7.78 -3.85
C TYR A 63 10.72 -8.78 -4.04
N GLY A 64 9.65 -8.40 -4.74
CA GLY A 64 8.56 -9.28 -5.08
C GLY A 64 8.99 -10.39 -6.04
N SER A 65 8.16 -11.42 -6.17
CA SER A 65 8.43 -12.61 -6.99
C SER A 65 7.45 -12.81 -8.13
N LEU A 66 6.24 -12.28 -8.01
CA LEU A 66 5.18 -12.43 -9.01
C LEU A 66 5.39 -11.47 -10.18
N ILE A 67 5.02 -11.93 -11.37
CA ILE A 67 4.88 -11.09 -12.56
C ILE A 67 3.41 -10.69 -12.67
N PRO A 68 3.09 -9.40 -12.79
CA PRO A 68 1.71 -8.95 -12.91
C PRO A 68 0.99 -9.55 -14.12
N ASP A 69 -0.31 -9.80 -13.94
CA ASP A 69 -1.20 -10.00 -15.07
C ASP A 69 -1.45 -8.63 -15.73
N ALA A 70 -0.86 -8.47 -16.93
CA ALA A 70 -0.97 -7.24 -17.71
C ALA A 70 -2.42 -6.89 -18.12
N TYR A 71 -3.37 -7.80 -17.88
CA TYR A 71 -4.75 -7.64 -18.30
C TYR A 71 -5.69 -7.13 -17.21
N ILE A 72 -5.24 -7.09 -15.96
CA ILE A 72 -6.01 -6.58 -14.82
C ILE A 72 -5.31 -5.42 -14.11
N VAL A 73 -4.46 -4.71 -14.83
CA VAL A 73 -3.83 -3.46 -14.41
C VAL A 73 -3.80 -2.49 -15.60
N THR A 74 -3.90 -1.20 -15.35
CA THR A 74 -3.68 -0.16 -16.36
C THR A 74 -2.29 0.45 -16.23
N HIS A 75 -1.79 0.56 -15.00
CA HIS A 75 -0.51 1.15 -14.66
C HIS A 75 0.27 0.25 -13.70
N ILE A 76 1.58 0.21 -13.88
CA ILE A 76 2.53 -0.42 -12.95
C ILE A 76 3.53 0.64 -12.51
N ASN A 77 3.59 0.89 -11.21
CA ASN A 77 4.66 1.63 -10.57
C ASN A 77 5.71 0.65 -10.06
N TYR A 78 6.86 0.57 -10.75
CA TYR A 78 7.94 -0.32 -10.32
C TYR A 78 8.71 0.29 -9.16
N ALA A 79 8.62 -0.30 -8.00
CA ALA A 79 9.20 0.17 -6.76
C ALA A 79 10.45 -0.66 -6.38
N PHE A 80 11.68 -0.12 -6.35
CA PHE A 80 12.03 1.29 -6.49
C PHE A 80 13.34 1.49 -7.23
N ALA A 81 13.58 2.73 -7.63
CA ALA A 81 14.91 3.26 -7.85
C ALA A 81 15.34 4.12 -6.65
N GLU A 82 16.63 4.23 -6.42
CA GLU A 82 17.21 5.05 -5.35
C GLU A 82 18.26 6.01 -5.89
N LEU A 83 18.30 7.21 -5.29
CA LEU A 83 19.27 8.23 -5.65
C LEU A 83 20.68 7.82 -5.20
N TYR A 84 21.67 8.24 -5.98
CA TYR A 84 23.07 8.05 -5.66
C TYR A 84 23.75 9.42 -5.53
N MET A 85 24.09 9.79 -4.30
CA MET A 85 24.68 11.09 -3.96
C MET A 85 26.06 10.89 -3.34
N VAL A 86 27.02 11.77 -3.67
CA VAL A 86 28.33 11.83 -3.03
C VAL A 86 28.64 13.30 -2.70
N ASP A 87 28.90 13.60 -1.44
CA ASP A 87 29.22 14.94 -0.95
C ASP A 87 28.22 16.02 -1.42
N GLY A 88 26.92 15.67 -1.44
CA GLY A 88 25.87 16.57 -1.88
C GLY A 88 25.75 16.73 -3.41
N VAL A 89 26.52 15.98 -4.19
CA VAL A 89 26.49 15.99 -5.65
C VAL A 89 25.80 14.75 -6.16
N TYR A 90 24.80 14.90 -7.01
CA TYR A 90 24.10 13.81 -7.67
C TYR A 90 25.03 13.05 -8.65
N GLN A 91 25.06 11.72 -8.52
CA GLN A 91 25.91 10.83 -9.31
C GLN A 91 25.09 9.86 -10.19
N GLY A 92 23.78 10.01 -10.27
CA GLY A 92 22.88 9.10 -10.95
C GLY A 92 21.89 8.45 -9.99
N PHE A 93 21.12 7.50 -10.50
CA PHE A 93 20.25 6.63 -9.70
C PHE A 93 20.42 5.17 -10.10
N LYS A 94 19.95 4.28 -9.26
CA LYS A 94 20.02 2.82 -9.47
C LYS A 94 18.68 2.18 -9.17
N LEU A 95 18.32 1.17 -9.94
CA LEU A 95 17.25 0.26 -9.55
C LEU A 95 17.65 -0.49 -8.28
N GLN A 96 16.74 -0.58 -7.33
CA GLN A 96 16.88 -1.53 -6.24
C GLN A 96 16.71 -2.96 -6.78
N GLY A 97 17.47 -3.89 -6.23
CA GLY A 97 17.41 -5.29 -6.63
C GLY A 97 18.02 -5.58 -8.01
N LYS A 98 17.48 -6.58 -8.69
CA LYS A 98 18.02 -7.07 -9.95
C LYS A 98 17.35 -6.40 -11.15
N THR A 99 18.13 -5.86 -12.06
CA THR A 99 17.64 -5.28 -13.33
C THR A 99 16.78 -6.26 -14.12
N ALA A 100 17.10 -7.55 -14.11
CA ALA A 100 16.32 -8.58 -14.80
C ALA A 100 14.85 -8.65 -14.35
N ARG A 101 14.54 -8.34 -13.08
CA ARG A 101 13.14 -8.26 -12.63
C ARG A 101 12.43 -7.06 -13.25
N PHE A 102 13.06 -5.89 -13.23
CA PHE A 102 12.52 -4.71 -13.91
C PHE A 102 12.27 -4.99 -15.41
N GLU A 103 13.25 -5.57 -16.10
CA GLU A 103 13.13 -5.93 -17.51
C GLU A 103 11.99 -6.92 -17.77
N SER A 104 11.75 -7.87 -16.84
CA SER A 104 10.59 -8.78 -16.94
C SER A 104 9.26 -8.05 -16.79
N ILE A 105 9.19 -6.98 -16.00
CA ILE A 105 7.99 -6.13 -15.87
C ILE A 105 7.80 -5.30 -17.16
N VAL A 106 8.86 -4.70 -17.68
CA VAL A 106 8.81 -3.92 -18.93
C VAL A 106 8.36 -4.80 -20.11
N ALA A 107 8.80 -6.07 -20.14
CA ALA A 107 8.41 -7.02 -21.19
C ALA A 107 6.88 -7.28 -21.25
N LEU A 108 6.11 -6.96 -20.22
CA LEU A 108 4.64 -7.04 -20.24
C LEU A 108 4.02 -6.15 -21.32
N LYS A 109 4.68 -5.06 -21.71
CA LYS A 109 4.24 -4.20 -22.82
C LYS A 109 4.22 -4.92 -24.17
N GLN A 110 4.94 -6.05 -24.31
CA GLN A 110 4.86 -6.88 -25.53
C GLN A 110 3.52 -7.59 -25.66
N SER A 111 2.90 -7.99 -24.53
CA SER A 111 1.57 -8.61 -24.50
C SER A 111 0.44 -7.58 -24.39
N ASN A 112 0.69 -6.45 -23.75
CA ASN A 112 -0.24 -5.34 -23.61
C ASN A 112 0.48 -4.01 -23.91
N PRO A 113 0.52 -3.53 -25.15
CA PRO A 113 1.18 -2.29 -25.52
C PRO A 113 0.58 -1.04 -24.84
N ASP A 114 -0.68 -1.09 -24.43
CA ASP A 114 -1.36 0.02 -23.77
C ASP A 114 -1.03 0.13 -22.29
N LEU A 115 -0.41 -0.92 -21.69
CA LEU A 115 0.02 -0.91 -20.30
C LEU A 115 1.02 0.23 -20.06
N LYS A 116 0.72 1.07 -19.07
CA LYS A 116 1.64 2.11 -18.63
C LYS A 116 2.57 1.59 -17.54
N ILE A 117 3.85 1.91 -17.64
CA ILE A 117 4.86 1.53 -16.66
C ILE A 117 5.63 2.78 -16.25
N CYS A 118 5.60 3.08 -14.94
CA CYS A 118 6.34 4.17 -14.32
C CYS A 118 7.42 3.62 -13.40
N LEU A 119 8.54 4.32 -13.31
CA LEU A 119 9.59 4.04 -12.33
C LEU A 119 9.35 4.86 -11.07
N SER A 120 9.11 4.20 -9.94
CA SER A 120 9.00 4.85 -8.63
C SER A 120 10.36 5.08 -7.99
N PHE A 121 10.55 6.26 -7.41
CA PHE A 121 11.76 6.63 -6.68
C PHE A 121 11.48 6.73 -5.19
N THR A 122 12.22 5.97 -4.38
CA THR A 122 12.10 6.01 -2.93
C THR A 122 12.83 7.20 -2.30
N HIS A 123 12.38 7.60 -1.11
CA HIS A 123 12.82 8.79 -0.38
C HIS A 123 14.16 8.66 0.30
N GLY A 124 15.14 8.16 -0.07
CA GLY A 124 16.41 8.30 0.63
C GLY A 124 16.83 7.09 1.42
N VAL A 125 16.88 6.00 0.75
CA VAL A 125 17.57 4.82 1.23
C VAL A 125 19.05 5.04 1.06
N ALA A 126 19.84 4.72 2.10
CA ALA A 126 21.29 4.76 2.01
C ALA A 126 21.75 3.82 0.90
N ASN A 127 22.50 4.34 -0.05
CA ASN A 127 23.16 3.52 -1.05
C ASN A 127 24.08 2.52 -0.37
N SER A 128 23.92 1.24 -0.68
CA SER A 128 24.78 0.18 -0.18
C SER A 128 26.25 0.39 -0.53
N ASP A 129 26.52 1.13 -1.60
CA ASP A 129 27.86 1.35 -2.14
C ASP A 129 28.66 2.39 -1.37
N ASN A 130 28.02 3.40 -0.74
CA ASN A 130 28.76 4.49 -0.07
C ASN A 130 28.28 4.84 1.33
N LYS A 131 27.23 4.26 1.84
CA LYS A 131 26.63 4.54 3.16
C LYS A 131 26.26 6.01 3.43
N GLN A 132 26.30 6.86 2.44
CA GLN A 132 25.97 8.29 2.51
C GLN A 132 24.58 8.54 1.98
N GLY A 133 23.64 7.83 2.19
CA GLY A 133 22.25 7.92 1.75
C GLY A 133 21.96 8.98 0.72
N GLY A 134 21.48 8.57 -0.44
CA GLY A 134 20.84 9.49 -1.37
C GLY A 134 19.52 9.95 -0.76
N SER A 135 19.24 11.24 -0.81
CA SER A 135 18.03 11.82 -0.25
C SER A 135 17.51 12.87 -1.22
N PHE A 136 16.19 12.93 -1.39
CA PHE A 136 15.57 14.03 -2.12
C PHE A 136 15.90 15.38 -1.50
N SER A 137 16.00 15.47 -0.17
CA SER A 137 16.43 16.71 0.47
C SER A 137 17.83 17.15 0.02
N ALA A 138 18.78 16.22 -0.12
CA ALA A 138 20.12 16.53 -0.63
C ALA A 138 20.09 16.83 -2.15
N LEU A 139 19.34 16.09 -2.94
CA LEU A 139 19.15 16.31 -4.38
C LEU A 139 18.64 17.73 -4.63
N CYS A 140 17.60 18.13 -3.93
CA CYS A 140 16.86 19.37 -4.19
C CYS A 140 17.57 20.63 -3.69
N LYS A 141 18.70 20.51 -2.99
CA LYS A 141 19.53 21.67 -2.61
C LYS A 141 20.29 22.32 -3.77
N SER A 142 20.31 21.69 -4.94
CA SER A 142 21.04 22.19 -6.11
C SER A 142 20.19 22.06 -7.37
N GLU A 143 20.01 23.17 -8.07
CA GLU A 143 19.35 23.18 -9.39
C GLU A 143 20.05 22.27 -10.39
N ASP A 144 21.41 22.22 -10.37
CA ASP A 144 22.18 21.32 -11.25
C ASP A 144 21.91 19.84 -10.92
N ASN A 145 21.80 19.48 -9.64
CA ASN A 145 21.43 18.12 -9.27
C ASN A 145 20.02 17.75 -9.78
N MET A 146 19.04 18.65 -9.58
CA MET A 146 17.66 18.41 -10.05
C MET A 146 17.60 18.29 -11.59
N ARG A 147 18.31 19.17 -12.31
CA ARG A 147 18.40 19.13 -13.77
C ARG A 147 19.01 17.80 -14.26
N ARG A 148 20.15 17.39 -13.70
CA ARG A 148 20.83 16.13 -14.07
C ARG A 148 19.97 14.91 -13.73
N PHE A 149 19.26 14.93 -12.62
CA PHE A 149 18.31 13.88 -12.27
C PHE A 149 17.19 13.79 -13.30
N ALA A 150 16.61 14.90 -13.70
CA ALA A 150 15.55 14.94 -14.70
C ALA A 150 16.04 14.45 -16.09
N GLU A 151 17.27 14.82 -16.49
CA GLU A 151 17.91 14.34 -17.72
C GLU A 151 18.15 12.82 -17.69
N ASP A 152 18.61 12.29 -16.56
CA ASP A 152 18.79 10.84 -16.37
C ASP A 152 17.44 10.09 -16.38
N CYS A 153 16.38 10.68 -15.80
CA CYS A 153 15.03 10.14 -15.90
C CYS A 153 14.59 10.03 -17.37
N LEU A 154 14.72 11.10 -18.15
CA LEU A 154 14.36 11.09 -19.56
C LEU A 154 15.14 10.01 -20.33
N ALA A 155 16.45 9.95 -20.12
CA ALA A 155 17.31 8.94 -20.75
C ALA A 155 16.89 7.52 -20.40
N PHE A 156 16.48 7.28 -19.15
CA PHE A 156 15.99 5.99 -18.69
C PHE A 156 14.63 5.62 -19.32
N LEU A 157 13.68 6.56 -19.35
CA LEU A 157 12.38 6.37 -19.98
C LEU A 157 12.53 5.99 -21.46
N VAL A 158 13.34 6.73 -22.20
CA VAL A 158 13.65 6.46 -23.62
C VAL A 158 14.31 5.08 -23.78
N LYS A 159 15.32 4.78 -22.95
CA LYS A 159 16.06 3.51 -23.04
C LYS A 159 15.17 2.29 -22.88
N TYR A 160 14.25 2.31 -21.96
CA TYR A 160 13.40 1.16 -21.64
C TYR A 160 12.01 1.20 -22.27
N GLY A 161 11.63 2.32 -22.92
CA GLY A 161 10.32 2.49 -23.54
C GLY A 161 9.18 2.46 -22.52
N ILE A 162 9.41 3.03 -21.32
CA ILE A 162 8.42 3.16 -20.26
C ILE A 162 7.80 4.56 -20.22
N ASP A 163 6.71 4.73 -19.52
CA ASP A 163 5.74 5.80 -19.74
C ASP A 163 5.86 6.96 -18.78
N GLY A 164 6.56 6.79 -17.64
CA GLY A 164 6.62 7.87 -16.66
C GLY A 164 7.46 7.55 -15.43
N ILE A 165 7.40 8.48 -14.49
CA ILE A 165 8.03 8.40 -13.18
C ILE A 165 7.01 8.65 -12.07
N ASP A 166 7.27 8.07 -10.92
CA ASP A 166 6.52 8.25 -9.70
C ASP A 166 7.47 8.60 -8.56
N LEU A 167 7.15 9.57 -7.76
CA LEU A 167 8.01 10.06 -6.69
C LEU A 167 7.41 9.69 -5.33
N ASP A 168 8.18 8.95 -4.56
CA ASP A 168 7.79 8.49 -3.22
C ASP A 168 8.73 9.10 -2.17
N TRP A 169 8.59 10.41 -1.94
CA TRP A 169 9.30 11.13 -0.89
C TRP A 169 8.45 11.24 0.37
N GLU A 170 8.74 10.39 1.35
CA GLU A 170 8.01 10.30 2.61
C GLU A 170 8.83 10.81 3.80
N PHE A 171 8.81 12.06 4.15
CA PHE A 171 8.13 13.19 3.51
C PHE A 171 9.05 14.39 3.55
N PRO A 172 8.89 15.41 2.69
CA PRO A 172 9.61 16.68 2.82
C PRO A 172 9.53 17.25 4.23
N GLY A 173 10.64 17.73 4.77
CA GLY A 173 10.74 18.31 6.10
C GLY A 173 10.55 17.32 7.26
N LEU A 174 10.59 16.02 7.02
CA LEU A 174 10.38 14.98 8.03
C LEU A 174 11.30 13.78 7.82
N SER A 175 11.99 13.35 8.88
CA SER A 175 12.97 12.26 8.84
C SER A 175 12.46 10.99 9.52
N TRP A 176 11.36 10.40 9.03
CA TRP A 176 10.87 9.12 9.56
C TRP A 176 11.79 7.95 9.22
N SER A 177 12.35 7.97 8.01
CA SER A 177 13.25 6.92 7.54
C SER A 177 14.68 7.03 8.09
N GLY A 178 14.99 8.10 8.85
CA GLY A 178 16.35 8.46 9.23
C GLY A 178 17.14 9.18 8.12
N ALA A 179 16.53 9.44 6.96
CA ALA A 179 17.13 10.27 5.92
C ALA A 179 17.21 11.72 6.35
N ALA A 180 18.19 12.46 5.81
CA ALA A 180 18.30 13.89 6.05
C ALA A 180 17.05 14.63 5.56
N CYS A 181 16.60 15.63 6.32
CA CYS A 181 15.50 16.49 5.95
C CYS A 181 15.79 17.93 6.38
N ASP A 182 15.13 18.88 5.73
CA ASP A 182 15.27 20.30 6.02
C ASP A 182 13.89 20.99 5.94
N PRO A 183 13.19 21.14 7.08
CA PRO A 183 11.85 21.74 7.09
C PRO A 183 11.79 23.16 6.51
N ALA A 184 12.93 23.86 6.46
CA ALA A 184 12.97 25.23 5.95
C ALA A 184 12.80 25.31 4.43
N VAL A 185 13.16 24.25 3.70
CA VAL A 185 13.23 24.30 2.24
C VAL A 185 12.67 23.08 1.52
N ASP A 186 12.58 21.91 2.17
CA ASP A 186 12.24 20.64 1.47
C ASP A 186 10.90 20.69 0.77
N VAL A 187 9.88 21.28 1.41
CA VAL A 187 8.53 21.35 0.84
C VAL A 187 8.50 22.17 -0.44
N ASP A 188 9.14 23.35 -0.43
CA ASP A 188 9.23 24.21 -1.60
C ASP A 188 10.15 23.60 -2.67
N ASN A 189 11.26 23.00 -2.26
CA ASN A 189 12.20 22.33 -3.15
C ASN A 189 11.57 21.10 -3.84
N TYR A 190 10.63 20.42 -3.22
CA TYR A 190 9.93 19.33 -3.88
C TYR A 190 9.09 19.81 -5.06
N VAL A 191 8.43 20.96 -4.92
CA VAL A 191 7.73 21.62 -6.02
C VAL A 191 8.70 21.99 -7.15
N LEU A 192 9.89 22.54 -6.80
CA LEU A 192 10.91 22.86 -7.81
C LEU A 192 11.43 21.63 -8.53
N LEU A 193 11.63 20.51 -7.83
CA LEU A 193 12.04 19.25 -8.44
C LEU A 193 11.01 18.76 -9.47
N VAL A 194 9.73 18.73 -9.10
CA VAL A 194 8.66 18.27 -9.98
C VAL A 194 8.48 19.19 -11.18
N LYS A 195 8.62 20.50 -10.96
CA LYS A 195 8.65 21.48 -12.06
C LYS A 195 9.80 21.19 -13.02
N GLN A 196 11.03 20.98 -12.52
CA GLN A 196 12.19 20.63 -13.34
C GLN A 196 11.98 19.34 -14.13
N LEU A 197 11.36 18.32 -13.51
CA LEU A 197 11.01 17.07 -14.20
C LEU A 197 10.02 17.32 -15.34
N ARG A 198 8.95 18.08 -15.11
CA ARG A 198 7.97 18.43 -16.14
C ARG A 198 8.60 19.21 -17.30
N GLU A 199 9.45 20.18 -17.00
CA GLU A 199 10.17 20.96 -18.02
C GLU A 199 11.10 20.09 -18.87
N THR A 200 11.69 19.04 -18.29
CA THR A 200 12.61 18.13 -19.00
C THR A 200 11.89 17.01 -19.73
N LEU A 201 10.87 16.41 -19.13
CA LEU A 201 10.14 15.25 -19.68
C LEU A 201 9.07 15.69 -20.69
N GLY A 202 8.61 16.95 -20.66
CA GLY A 202 7.50 17.41 -21.47
C GLY A 202 6.18 16.75 -21.08
N ASP A 203 5.19 16.79 -21.97
CA ASP A 203 3.86 16.25 -21.74
C ASP A 203 3.70 14.80 -22.24
N ASP A 204 4.74 14.24 -22.84
CA ASP A 204 4.72 12.87 -23.40
C ASP A 204 4.89 11.79 -22.32
N TYR A 205 5.37 12.17 -21.12
CA TYR A 205 5.62 11.25 -20.02
C TYR A 205 4.81 11.63 -18.79
N GLU A 206 4.31 10.60 -18.10
CA GLU A 206 3.55 10.76 -16.87
C GLU A 206 4.48 11.08 -15.69
N ILE A 207 4.03 12.01 -14.85
CA ILE A 207 4.63 12.30 -13.55
C ILE A 207 3.57 12.16 -12.47
N SER A 208 3.81 11.25 -11.52
CA SER A 208 2.97 11.10 -10.34
C SER A 208 3.79 11.17 -9.06
N TYR A 209 3.11 11.20 -7.93
CA TYR A 209 3.74 11.03 -6.63
C TYR A 209 2.84 10.28 -5.66
N ALA A 210 3.47 9.63 -4.67
CA ALA A 210 2.79 9.04 -3.53
C ALA A 210 2.40 10.16 -2.56
N GLY A 211 1.10 10.43 -2.47
CA GLY A 211 0.56 11.56 -1.73
C GLY A 211 0.23 11.22 -0.29
N TYR A 212 0.55 12.12 0.65
CA TYR A 212 0.19 11.98 2.06
C TYR A 212 -1.29 12.33 2.30
N CYS A 213 -1.82 11.93 3.43
CA CYS A 213 -3.24 12.11 3.80
C CYS A 213 -3.61 13.54 4.22
N THR A 214 -2.70 14.51 4.14
CA THR A 214 -2.93 15.92 4.47
C THR A 214 -1.99 16.81 3.68
N ASP A 215 -2.40 18.08 3.50
CA ASP A 215 -1.57 19.12 2.92
C ASP A 215 -0.39 19.47 3.85
N LYS A 216 0.55 20.28 3.35
CA LYS A 216 1.67 20.77 4.15
C LYS A 216 1.20 21.41 5.44
N VAL A 217 1.93 21.19 6.51
CA VAL A 217 1.68 21.80 7.81
C VAL A 217 2.88 22.58 8.30
N ALA A 218 2.63 23.72 8.92
CA ALA A 218 3.68 24.51 9.54
C ALA A 218 4.27 23.79 10.76
N VAL A 219 5.59 23.83 10.87
CA VAL A 219 6.36 23.31 12.00
C VAL A 219 7.43 24.30 12.41
N THR A 220 8.11 24.06 13.53
CA THR A 220 9.26 24.89 13.91
C THR A 220 10.34 24.81 12.82
N GLY A 221 10.67 25.93 12.24
CA GLY A 221 11.70 26.04 11.20
C GLY A 221 11.19 25.91 9.76
N GLY A 222 9.88 25.74 9.53
CA GLY A 222 9.33 25.69 8.16
C GLY A 222 8.08 24.86 8.02
N TYR A 223 8.09 23.90 7.11
CA TYR A 223 6.95 23.05 6.79
C TYR A 223 7.37 21.57 6.72
N ARG A 224 6.39 20.68 6.82
CA ARG A 224 6.53 19.27 6.51
C ARG A 224 5.35 18.79 5.67
N TYR A 225 5.51 17.61 5.05
CA TYR A 225 4.61 16.98 4.09
C TYR A 225 4.66 17.66 2.72
N ILE A 226 3.61 17.64 1.96
CA ILE A 226 3.61 18.00 0.54
C ILE A 226 2.78 19.27 0.34
N ASP A 227 3.30 20.23 -0.41
CA ASP A 227 2.51 21.35 -0.93
C ASP A 227 1.63 20.86 -2.08
N ILE A 228 0.45 20.36 -1.75
CA ILE A 228 -0.47 19.76 -2.71
C ILE A 228 -0.78 20.74 -3.85
N LYS A 229 -1.11 21.99 -3.53
CA LYS A 229 -1.43 23.02 -4.53
C LYS A 229 -0.23 23.37 -5.40
N GLY A 230 0.96 23.44 -4.80
CA GLY A 230 2.20 23.75 -5.52
C GLY A 230 2.61 22.65 -6.50
N MET A 231 2.33 21.40 -6.16
CA MET A 231 2.64 20.23 -6.99
C MET A 231 1.71 20.08 -8.20
N ASP A 232 0.41 20.40 -8.03
CA ASP A 232 -0.66 20.10 -9.00
C ASP A 232 -0.38 20.53 -10.45
N PRO A 233 0.21 21.71 -10.76
CA PRO A 233 0.48 22.13 -12.13
C PRO A 233 1.48 21.25 -12.90
N TYR A 234 2.29 20.46 -12.19
CA TYR A 234 3.43 19.75 -12.77
C TYR A 234 3.25 18.22 -12.79
N VAL A 235 2.19 17.69 -12.20
CA VAL A 235 1.90 16.25 -12.15
C VAL A 235 0.63 15.90 -12.91
N ASP A 236 0.57 14.68 -13.41
CA ASP A 236 -0.60 14.16 -14.11
C ASP A 236 -1.64 13.64 -13.13
N TYR A 237 -1.19 12.93 -12.08
CA TYR A 237 -2.06 12.38 -11.05
C TYR A 237 -1.31 12.15 -9.73
N VAL A 238 -2.08 11.85 -8.69
CA VAL A 238 -1.59 11.59 -7.34
C VAL A 238 -2.06 10.25 -6.83
N ASN A 239 -1.14 9.41 -6.42
CA ASN A 239 -1.40 8.15 -5.71
C ASN A 239 -1.53 8.44 -4.22
N ILE A 240 -2.74 8.71 -3.72
CA ILE A 240 -2.94 9.05 -2.31
C ILE A 240 -2.80 7.79 -1.46
N MET A 241 -1.84 7.77 -0.55
CA MET A 241 -1.62 6.67 0.40
C MET A 241 -2.70 6.68 1.49
N THR A 242 -3.90 6.23 1.15
CA THR A 242 -5.06 6.13 2.03
C THR A 242 -5.01 4.88 2.90
N TYR A 243 -3.83 4.60 3.42
CA TYR A 243 -3.51 3.51 4.35
C TYR A 243 -2.44 3.98 5.33
N ASP A 244 -2.16 3.16 6.33
CA ASP A 244 -1.30 3.54 7.45
C ASP A 244 -1.76 4.84 8.13
N LEU A 245 -3.07 5.06 8.14
CA LEU A 245 -3.69 6.25 8.75
C LEU A 245 -3.84 6.09 10.27
N ASP A 246 -3.91 4.84 10.76
CA ASP A 246 -4.00 4.49 12.17
C ASP A 246 -3.48 3.05 12.41
N GLU A 247 -3.50 2.57 13.65
CA GLU A 247 -3.17 1.19 14.04
C GLU A 247 -4.27 0.60 14.95
N ALA A 248 -4.22 -0.71 15.22
CA ALA A 248 -5.17 -1.34 16.13
C ALA A 248 -5.23 -0.62 17.50
N PRO A 249 -6.42 -0.38 18.07
CA PRO A 249 -7.71 -0.96 17.70
C PRO A 249 -8.52 -0.15 16.66
N HIS A 250 -7.89 0.68 15.89
CA HIS A 250 -8.52 1.46 14.81
C HIS A 250 -8.18 0.90 13.43
N HIS A 251 -8.95 1.32 12.43
CA HIS A 251 -8.69 0.96 11.05
C HIS A 251 -7.63 1.86 10.45
N HIS A 252 -6.61 1.28 9.81
CA HIS A 252 -5.58 2.05 9.13
C HIS A 252 -5.99 2.53 7.73
N SER A 253 -7.14 2.08 7.21
CA SER A 253 -7.63 2.45 5.89
C SER A 253 -9.17 2.49 5.85
N ALA A 254 -9.81 3.06 6.90
CA ALA A 254 -11.24 3.27 6.92
C ALA A 254 -11.69 4.15 5.74
N LEU A 255 -12.79 3.81 5.08
CA LEU A 255 -13.34 4.68 4.04
C LEU A 255 -13.76 6.04 4.63
N SER A 256 -14.54 6.00 5.71
CA SER A 256 -14.92 7.19 6.49
C SER A 256 -15.25 6.73 7.92
N ASP A 257 -14.56 7.26 8.90
CA ASP A 257 -14.78 6.91 10.30
C ASP A 257 -14.72 8.18 11.17
N PRO A 258 -15.85 8.69 11.67
CA PRO A 258 -15.87 9.87 12.52
C PRO A 258 -15.14 9.67 13.88
N ARG A 259 -14.86 8.43 14.27
CA ARG A 259 -14.09 8.09 15.47
C ARG A 259 -12.58 8.24 15.26
N ALA A 260 -12.12 8.09 13.99
CA ALA A 260 -10.73 8.19 13.63
C ALA A 260 -10.30 9.65 13.42
N TYR A 261 -9.03 9.93 13.66
CA TYR A 261 -8.44 11.24 13.32
C TYR A 261 -8.24 11.39 11.80
N LYS A 262 -7.91 10.28 11.11
CA LYS A 262 -7.67 10.20 9.67
C LYS A 262 -8.48 9.07 9.08
N ASP A 263 -8.98 9.26 7.87
CA ASP A 263 -9.61 8.25 7.04
C ASP A 263 -9.42 8.59 5.55
N CYS A 264 -9.84 7.70 4.66
CA CYS A 264 -9.70 7.90 3.21
C CYS A 264 -10.44 9.15 2.73
N ALA A 265 -11.66 9.38 3.23
CA ALA A 265 -12.48 10.52 2.80
C ALA A 265 -11.83 11.86 3.18
N ARG A 266 -11.27 11.97 4.39
CA ARG A 266 -10.54 13.19 4.82
C ARG A 266 -9.24 13.38 4.06
N ALA A 267 -8.52 12.27 3.76
CA ALA A 267 -7.30 12.34 2.96
C ALA A 267 -7.60 12.90 1.55
N VAL A 268 -8.62 12.38 0.87
CA VAL A 268 -9.05 12.89 -0.44
C VAL A 268 -9.54 14.33 -0.35
N GLN A 269 -10.31 14.68 0.71
CA GLN A 269 -10.82 16.03 0.90
C GLN A 269 -9.70 17.08 1.00
N ALA A 270 -8.53 16.74 1.60
CA ALA A 270 -7.40 17.64 1.66
C ALA A 270 -6.89 18.07 0.26
N TYR A 271 -6.91 17.15 -0.71
CA TYR A 271 -6.55 17.44 -2.10
C TYR A 271 -7.59 18.31 -2.81
N LEU A 272 -8.87 17.99 -2.60
CA LEU A 272 -9.97 18.78 -3.17
C LEU A 272 -9.97 20.20 -2.60
N ASP A 273 -9.73 20.37 -1.31
CA ASP A 273 -9.64 21.69 -0.64
C ASP A 273 -8.43 22.50 -1.13
N ALA A 274 -7.32 21.81 -1.50
CA ALA A 274 -6.16 22.43 -2.12
C ALA A 274 -6.41 22.85 -3.59
N GLY A 275 -7.53 22.41 -4.18
CA GLY A 275 -7.97 22.76 -5.54
C GLY A 275 -7.58 21.74 -6.61
N VAL A 276 -7.07 20.56 -6.24
CA VAL A 276 -6.77 19.48 -7.20
C VAL A 276 -8.08 18.90 -7.73
N ALA A 277 -8.16 18.69 -9.03
CA ALA A 277 -9.32 18.07 -9.66
C ALA A 277 -9.46 16.60 -9.27
N ALA A 278 -10.67 16.14 -8.97
CA ALA A 278 -10.91 14.77 -8.54
C ALA A 278 -10.39 13.72 -9.54
N ASN A 279 -10.47 14.01 -10.84
CA ASN A 279 -9.97 13.15 -11.91
C ASN A 279 -8.43 13.12 -12.05
N LYS A 280 -7.70 13.68 -11.10
CA LYS A 280 -6.24 13.49 -10.91
C LYS A 280 -5.92 12.66 -9.67
N LEU A 281 -6.92 12.23 -8.90
CA LEU A 281 -6.73 11.55 -7.62
C LEU A 281 -6.96 10.05 -7.75
N VAL A 282 -5.99 9.26 -7.29
CA VAL A 282 -6.03 7.80 -7.24
C VAL A 282 -6.04 7.36 -5.78
N LEU A 283 -7.06 6.58 -5.38
CA LEU A 283 -7.24 6.14 -4.00
C LEU A 283 -6.40 4.91 -3.69
N GLY A 284 -5.62 4.94 -2.62
CA GLY A 284 -4.75 3.85 -2.19
C GLY A 284 -5.48 2.74 -1.44
N ILE A 285 -5.19 1.49 -1.81
CA ILE A 285 -5.72 0.28 -1.19
C ILE A 285 -4.54 -0.53 -0.62
N PRO A 286 -4.51 -0.83 0.69
CA PRO A 286 -3.48 -1.70 1.24
C PRO A 286 -3.83 -3.17 0.99
N PHE A 287 -2.86 -3.95 0.53
CA PHE A 287 -2.99 -5.41 0.46
C PHE A 287 -2.43 -6.08 1.73
N TYR A 288 -2.54 -5.38 2.85
CA TYR A 288 -2.11 -5.81 4.17
C TYR A 288 -3.00 -5.22 5.26
N GLY A 289 -2.93 -5.81 6.45
CA GLY A 289 -3.51 -5.26 7.66
C GLY A 289 -2.45 -4.63 8.55
N ARG A 290 -2.78 -3.51 9.20
CA ARG A 290 -1.94 -2.85 10.19
C ARG A 290 -2.34 -3.30 11.60
N HIS A 291 -1.39 -3.92 12.33
CA HIS A 291 -1.57 -4.28 13.72
C HIS A 291 -1.02 -3.20 14.65
N SER A 292 0.24 -2.80 14.46
CA SER A 292 0.87 -1.81 15.32
C SER A 292 2.04 -1.12 14.62
N TRP A 293 2.41 0.06 15.10
CA TRP A 293 3.63 0.76 14.68
C TRP A 293 4.87 0.26 15.41
N SER A 294 4.71 -0.36 16.59
CA SER A 294 5.82 -0.69 17.49
C SER A 294 5.89 -2.15 17.90
N GLN A 295 4.78 -2.90 17.82
CA GLN A 295 4.70 -4.30 18.24
C GLN A 295 4.72 -5.24 17.04
N SER A 296 5.49 -6.31 17.12
CA SER A 296 5.51 -7.35 16.07
C SER A 296 4.28 -8.26 16.19
N PRO A 297 3.63 -8.60 15.06
CA PRO A 297 3.89 -8.08 13.71
C PRO A 297 3.37 -6.65 13.56
N THR A 298 4.13 -5.76 12.92
CA THR A 298 3.66 -4.39 12.66
C THR A 298 2.59 -4.36 11.57
N ALA A 299 2.76 -5.18 10.54
CA ALA A 299 1.81 -5.37 9.46
C ALA A 299 1.75 -6.85 9.04
N ILE A 300 0.64 -7.26 8.44
CA ILE A 300 0.39 -8.63 8.00
C ILE A 300 -0.18 -8.60 6.59
N THR A 301 0.47 -9.24 5.62
CA THR A 301 -0.02 -9.31 4.23
C THR A 301 -1.40 -9.96 4.15
N TYR A 302 -2.20 -9.62 3.15
CA TYR A 302 -3.52 -10.23 2.96
C TYR A 302 -3.46 -11.76 2.91
N LYS A 303 -2.53 -12.33 2.15
CA LYS A 303 -2.30 -13.79 2.13
C LYS A 303 -2.00 -14.37 3.51
N SER A 304 -1.31 -13.65 4.37
CA SER A 304 -1.03 -14.08 5.75
C SER A 304 -2.25 -13.94 6.66
N ILE A 305 -3.10 -12.92 6.44
CA ILE A 305 -4.39 -12.80 7.12
C ILE A 305 -5.27 -14.02 6.80
N LEU A 306 -5.32 -14.42 5.53
CA LEU A 306 -6.08 -15.62 5.12
C LEU A 306 -5.54 -16.91 5.76
N ALA A 307 -4.26 -16.96 6.10
CA ALA A 307 -3.61 -18.10 6.72
C ALA A 307 -3.63 -18.07 8.27
N LEU A 308 -4.21 -17.05 8.90
CA LEU A 308 -4.30 -16.96 10.36
C LEU A 308 -5.05 -18.16 10.96
N ASP A 309 -4.57 -18.65 12.09
CA ASP A 309 -5.15 -19.75 12.84
C ASP A 309 -6.58 -19.43 13.28
N ARG A 310 -7.57 -20.10 12.71
CA ARG A 310 -9.01 -19.93 12.97
C ARG A 310 -9.42 -20.20 14.42
N TYR A 311 -8.60 -20.90 15.18
CA TYR A 311 -8.84 -21.14 16.58
C TYR A 311 -8.36 -19.99 17.47
N LYS A 312 -7.60 -19.05 16.93
CA LYS A 312 -7.08 -17.87 17.62
C LYS A 312 -7.69 -16.57 17.11
N TYR A 313 -8.11 -16.56 15.83
CA TYR A 313 -8.57 -15.35 15.16
C TYR A 313 -9.85 -15.58 14.37
N ARG A 314 -10.72 -14.57 14.39
CA ARG A 314 -11.88 -14.42 13.51
C ARG A 314 -11.56 -13.36 12.46
N ARG A 315 -11.65 -13.73 11.19
CA ARG A 315 -11.48 -12.82 10.05
C ARG A 315 -12.82 -12.24 9.62
N ASN A 316 -12.78 -11.24 8.73
CA ASN A 316 -13.95 -10.65 8.08
C ASN A 316 -15.02 -10.12 9.07
N GLN A 317 -14.61 -9.77 10.30
CA GLN A 317 -15.47 -8.96 11.14
C GLN A 317 -15.66 -7.62 10.42
N TRP A 318 -16.88 -7.11 10.37
CA TRP A 318 -17.18 -5.94 9.56
C TRP A 318 -17.54 -4.74 10.43
N ASP A 319 -16.90 -3.62 10.17
CA ASP A 319 -17.27 -2.33 10.78
C ASP A 319 -18.11 -1.53 9.78
N GLU A 320 -19.41 -1.43 10.07
CA GLU A 320 -20.37 -0.72 9.20
C GLU A 320 -20.08 0.79 9.09
N GLN A 321 -19.47 1.37 10.09
CA GLN A 321 -19.14 2.80 10.08
C GLN A 321 -17.87 3.06 9.27
N ALA A 322 -16.83 2.27 9.47
CA ALA A 322 -15.57 2.37 8.74
C ALA A 322 -15.64 1.81 7.31
N GLN A 323 -16.66 0.99 7.00
CA GLN A 323 -16.80 0.23 5.75
C GLN A 323 -15.58 -0.62 5.45
N CYS A 324 -15.01 -1.23 6.50
CA CYS A 324 -13.80 -2.04 6.43
C CYS A 324 -13.92 -3.32 7.26
N PRO A 325 -13.28 -4.42 6.80
CA PRO A 325 -13.13 -5.61 7.60
C PRO A 325 -12.00 -5.47 8.62
N TYR A 326 -12.07 -6.28 9.67
CA TYR A 326 -10.98 -6.44 10.63
C TYR A 326 -10.84 -7.88 11.09
N VAL A 327 -9.68 -8.20 11.62
CA VAL A 327 -9.40 -9.43 12.33
C VAL A 327 -9.59 -9.20 13.82
N GLU A 328 -10.31 -10.10 14.47
CA GLU A 328 -10.52 -10.12 15.92
C GLU A 328 -9.86 -11.37 16.50
N THR A 329 -9.29 -11.29 17.68
CA THR A 329 -8.88 -12.48 18.43
C THR A 329 -10.11 -13.24 18.95
N MET A 330 -9.98 -14.53 19.28
CA MET A 330 -11.08 -15.28 19.90
C MET A 330 -11.54 -14.69 21.25
N GLY A 331 -10.73 -13.86 21.87
CA GLY A 331 -11.08 -13.09 23.09
C GLY A 331 -11.82 -11.78 22.83
N GLY A 332 -12.12 -11.44 21.56
CA GLY A 332 -12.86 -10.23 21.21
C GLY A 332 -11.99 -8.97 21.08
N ALA A 333 -10.66 -9.10 21.06
CA ALA A 333 -9.79 -7.94 20.86
C ALA A 333 -9.55 -7.70 19.37
N PHE A 334 -9.69 -6.45 18.92
CA PHE A 334 -9.34 -6.01 17.58
C PHE A 334 -7.84 -6.25 17.34
N PHE A 335 -7.51 -7.03 16.31
CA PHE A 335 -6.13 -7.40 16.01
C PHE A 335 -5.52 -6.54 14.90
N CYS A 336 -6.19 -6.44 13.76
CA CYS A 336 -5.80 -5.51 12.68
C CYS A 336 -6.99 -5.20 11.76
N GLY A 337 -7.07 -3.95 11.30
CA GLY A 337 -7.90 -3.58 10.16
C GLY A 337 -7.19 -3.93 8.86
N TYR A 338 -7.95 -4.24 7.78
CA TYR A 338 -7.43 -4.56 6.46
C TYR A 338 -8.49 -4.30 5.38
N ASP A 339 -8.19 -4.60 4.13
CA ASP A 339 -9.16 -4.55 3.03
C ASP A 339 -9.47 -5.95 2.48
N ASN A 340 -10.73 -6.15 2.06
CA ASN A 340 -11.21 -7.32 1.35
C ASN A 340 -12.03 -6.90 0.11
N PRO A 341 -12.52 -7.80 -0.73
CA PRO A 341 -13.32 -7.43 -1.90
C PRO A 341 -14.54 -6.55 -1.60
N ARG A 342 -15.19 -6.72 -0.45
CA ARG A 342 -16.35 -5.90 -0.03
C ARG A 342 -15.93 -4.45 0.23
N SER A 343 -14.86 -4.23 0.97
CA SER A 343 -14.37 -2.87 1.27
C SER A 343 -13.79 -2.20 0.03
N ILE A 344 -13.10 -2.94 -0.85
CA ILE A 344 -12.59 -2.44 -2.12
C ILE A 344 -13.74 -2.01 -3.03
N ALA A 345 -14.81 -2.80 -3.13
CA ALA A 345 -16.00 -2.43 -3.89
C ALA A 345 -16.66 -1.14 -3.35
N ALA A 346 -16.77 -1.00 -2.03
CA ALA A 346 -17.29 0.20 -1.38
C ALA A 346 -16.41 1.43 -1.66
N LYS A 347 -15.09 1.29 -1.52
CA LYS A 347 -14.10 2.34 -1.83
C LYS A 347 -14.13 2.73 -3.30
N GLY A 348 -14.21 1.76 -4.22
CA GLY A 348 -14.32 2.01 -5.65
C GLY A 348 -15.61 2.74 -6.04
N ALA A 349 -16.75 2.32 -5.50
CA ALA A 349 -18.02 3.00 -5.72
C ALA A 349 -17.98 4.46 -5.22
N TRP A 350 -17.39 4.68 -4.04
CA TRP A 350 -17.19 6.01 -3.49
C TRP A 350 -16.24 6.86 -4.35
N ALA A 351 -15.11 6.30 -4.79
CA ALA A 351 -14.15 6.99 -5.64
C ALA A 351 -14.78 7.43 -6.98
N ARG A 352 -15.55 6.54 -7.62
CA ARG A 352 -16.31 6.88 -8.85
C ARG A 352 -17.34 7.96 -8.60
N GLN A 353 -18.09 7.90 -7.49
CA GLN A 353 -19.06 8.94 -7.13
C GLN A 353 -18.40 10.31 -6.96
N LYS A 354 -17.15 10.34 -6.48
CA LYS A 354 -16.35 11.56 -6.35
C LYS A 354 -15.71 12.02 -7.67
N GLY A 355 -15.79 11.23 -8.74
CA GLY A 355 -15.13 11.51 -10.01
C GLY A 355 -13.63 11.32 -9.98
N MET A 356 -13.12 10.46 -9.06
CA MET A 356 -11.69 10.17 -8.97
C MET A 356 -11.20 9.34 -10.16
N LEU A 357 -9.91 9.44 -10.44
CA LEU A 357 -9.24 8.79 -11.56
C LEU A 357 -9.25 7.25 -11.44
N GLY A 358 -9.12 6.72 -10.23
CA GLY A 358 -9.11 5.29 -10.01
C GLY A 358 -8.60 4.85 -8.65
N LEU A 359 -8.06 3.63 -8.62
CA LEU A 359 -7.50 3.00 -7.42
C LEU A 359 -6.05 2.57 -7.68
N MET A 360 -5.20 2.68 -6.67
CA MET A 360 -3.89 2.03 -6.66
C MET A 360 -3.76 1.12 -5.45
N TYR A 361 -2.81 0.18 -5.46
CA TYR A 361 -2.59 -0.70 -4.32
C TYR A 361 -1.11 -0.96 -4.00
N TRP A 362 -0.85 -1.01 -2.70
CA TRP A 362 0.43 -1.40 -2.11
C TRP A 362 0.27 -2.76 -1.43
N GLU A 363 0.87 -3.86 -1.87
CA GLU A 363 1.61 -4.00 -3.12
C GLU A 363 1.28 -5.39 -3.73
N TYR A 364 1.67 -5.62 -4.95
CA TYR A 364 1.20 -6.73 -5.80
C TYR A 364 1.42 -8.12 -5.20
N ASP A 365 2.57 -8.36 -4.57
CA ASP A 365 2.94 -9.67 -4.01
C ASP A 365 2.28 -9.98 -2.65
N GLN A 366 1.54 -9.03 -2.04
CA GLN A 366 0.88 -9.23 -0.74
C GLN A 366 -0.50 -9.87 -0.84
N ASP A 367 -1.06 -9.94 -2.05
CA ASP A 367 -2.32 -10.63 -2.35
C ASP A 367 -2.17 -12.15 -2.26
N ASP A 368 -3.29 -12.86 -2.27
CA ASP A 368 -3.31 -14.32 -2.34
C ASP A 368 -2.93 -14.85 -3.74
N ALA A 369 -2.77 -16.18 -3.84
CA ALA A 369 -2.41 -16.83 -5.09
C ALA A 369 -3.49 -16.70 -6.18
N ASN A 370 -4.76 -16.50 -5.78
CA ASN A 370 -5.89 -16.35 -6.71
C ASN A 370 -6.01 -14.93 -7.26
N GLY A 371 -5.29 -13.97 -6.69
CA GLY A 371 -5.40 -12.56 -7.07
C GLY A 371 -6.70 -11.92 -6.61
N THR A 372 -7.18 -12.32 -5.45
CA THR A 372 -8.49 -11.90 -4.90
C THR A 372 -8.62 -10.37 -4.83
N LEU A 373 -7.65 -9.69 -4.23
CA LEU A 373 -7.71 -8.23 -4.11
C LEU A 373 -7.39 -7.51 -5.42
N ARG A 374 -6.45 -8.03 -6.23
CA ARG A 374 -6.12 -7.48 -7.55
C ARG A 374 -7.35 -7.47 -8.47
N LYS A 375 -8.09 -8.58 -8.53
CA LYS A 375 -9.35 -8.68 -9.27
C LYS A 375 -10.42 -7.76 -8.71
N ALA A 376 -10.51 -7.64 -7.38
CA ALA A 376 -11.45 -6.73 -6.75
C ALA A 376 -11.15 -5.26 -7.10
N VAL A 377 -9.88 -4.83 -7.11
CA VAL A 377 -9.50 -3.48 -7.53
C VAL A 377 -9.85 -3.27 -9.00
N TRP A 378 -9.50 -4.22 -9.89
CA TRP A 378 -9.85 -4.14 -11.29
C TRP A 378 -11.36 -3.96 -11.49
N ASN A 379 -12.17 -4.83 -10.89
CA ASN A 379 -13.63 -4.76 -10.99
C ASN A 379 -14.17 -3.43 -10.44
N ALA A 380 -13.63 -2.95 -9.32
CA ALA A 380 -14.05 -1.69 -8.71
C ALA A 380 -13.75 -0.46 -9.60
N VAL A 381 -12.70 -0.51 -10.41
CA VAL A 381 -12.37 0.56 -11.37
C VAL A 381 -13.19 0.45 -12.64
N MET A 382 -13.46 -0.76 -13.15
CA MET A 382 -14.12 -0.98 -14.45
C MET A 382 -15.64 -0.86 -14.40
N GLN A 383 -16.26 -1.04 -13.23
CA GLN A 383 -17.71 -0.83 -13.05
C GLN A 383 -18.10 0.64 -13.11
#